data_9230cf5ccc927bd90e559d18459b7561
#
_entry.id   9230cf5ccc927bd90e559d18459b7561
#
_cell.length_a   1.000
_cell.length_b   1.000
_cell.length_c   1.000
_cell.angle_alpha   90.00
_cell.angle_beta   90.00
_cell.angle_gamma   90.00
#
_symmetry.space_group_name_H-M   'P 1'
#
loop_
_entity.id
_entity.type
_entity.pdbx_description
1 polymer ?
#
loop_
_entity_poly.entity_id
_entity_poly.type
_entity_poly.pdbx_seq_one_letter_code
_entity_poly.pdbx_strand_id
1 'polypeptide(L)'
;LHSSHRRQRQMCIRDRAFRAVDNNHVILAADYSQIELRIIASLANELNMINAFNNGEDIHSSTASKIFGIAVEKISKEQRSQAKTVNFGIIYGVSAFGLSSQTSLTRKESKIIIDAYYESYPGLKNFINKQINFARENGYLETILGRRRYLRDINSRNSIVRGASERNAVNAPIQGSAADIIKLAMININK
;
A
#
# COMPACT_ATOMS: atom_id res chain seq x y z
N LEU A 1 -23.03 -13.17 -2.12
CA LEU A 1 -23.29 -13.63 -0.73
C LEU A 1 -22.38 -14.77 -0.27
N HIS A 2 -21.78 -15.56 -1.18
CA HIS A 2 -20.95 -16.73 -0.80
C HIS A 2 -19.49 -16.42 -0.41
N SER A 3 -18.92 -15.25 -0.75
CA SER A 3 -17.52 -14.95 -0.47
C SER A 3 -17.25 -14.47 0.97
N SER A 4 -18.20 -13.76 1.59
CA SER A 4 -18.07 -13.25 2.96
C SER A 4 -18.12 -14.38 4.01
N HIS A 5 -19.02 -15.35 3.83
CA HIS A 5 -19.12 -16.52 4.71
C HIS A 5 -17.90 -17.44 4.63
N ARG A 6 -17.26 -17.56 3.48
CA ARG A 6 -16.03 -18.34 3.31
C ARG A 6 -14.85 -17.72 4.05
N ARG A 7 -14.72 -16.38 4.03
CA ARG A 7 -13.67 -15.66 4.79
C ARG A 7 -13.90 -15.75 6.30
N GLN A 8 -15.13 -15.57 6.78
CA GLN A 8 -15.48 -15.74 8.19
C GLN A 8 -15.21 -17.17 8.66
N ARG A 9 -15.58 -18.20 7.89
CA ARG A 9 -15.33 -19.59 8.22
C ARG A 9 -13.84 -19.93 8.29
N GLN A 10 -13.03 -19.35 7.40
CA GLN A 10 -11.57 -19.51 7.39
C GLN A 10 -10.91 -18.79 8.56
N MET A 11 -11.43 -17.63 9.00
CA MET A 11 -10.99 -16.90 10.18
C MET A 11 -11.29 -17.69 11.45
N CYS A 12 -12.52 -18.20 11.62
CA CYS A 12 -12.89 -19.04 12.78
C CYS A 12 -12.09 -20.36 12.87
N ILE A 13 -11.66 -20.94 11.74
CA ILE A 13 -10.81 -22.14 11.74
C ILE A 13 -9.40 -21.80 12.22
N ARG A 14 -8.83 -20.68 11.79
CA ARG A 14 -7.52 -20.21 12.23
C ARG A 14 -7.52 -19.87 13.72
N ASP A 15 -8.52 -19.15 14.21
CA ASP A 15 -8.67 -18.76 15.62
C ASP A 15 -8.75 -19.99 16.54
N ARG A 16 -9.31 -21.11 16.07
CA ARG A 16 -9.35 -22.38 16.81
C ARG A 16 -8.04 -23.18 16.76
N ALA A 17 -7.21 -22.92 15.75
CA ALA A 17 -5.92 -23.61 15.59
C ALA A 17 -4.82 -22.98 16.47
N PHE A 18 -4.92 -21.68 16.78
CA PHE A 18 -3.98 -20.98 17.63
C PHE A 18 -4.57 -20.82 19.02
N ARG A 19 -4.00 -21.54 20.00
CA ARG A 19 -4.42 -21.47 21.40
C ARG A 19 -3.22 -21.16 22.28
N ALA A 20 -3.46 -20.44 23.37
CA ALA A 20 -2.46 -20.30 24.42
C ALA A 20 -2.13 -21.69 24.99
N VAL A 21 -0.90 -21.88 25.48
CA VAL A 21 -0.40 -23.15 25.98
C VAL A 21 -1.20 -23.63 27.19
N ASP A 22 -1.66 -22.71 28.02
CA ASP A 22 -2.50 -22.95 29.21
C ASP A 22 -3.31 -21.71 29.57
N ASN A 23 -4.05 -21.75 30.69
CA ASN A 23 -4.91 -20.67 31.16
C ASN A 23 -4.15 -19.44 31.71
N ASN A 24 -2.85 -19.55 31.96
CA ASN A 24 -1.99 -18.46 32.44
C ASN A 24 -1.31 -17.70 31.30
N HIS A 25 -1.49 -18.16 30.05
CA HIS A 25 -0.93 -17.56 28.86
C HIS A 25 -2.03 -16.99 27.98
N VAL A 26 -1.69 -15.95 27.24
CA VAL A 26 -2.59 -15.32 26.25
C VAL A 26 -1.88 -15.22 24.90
N ILE A 27 -2.64 -15.24 23.82
CA ILE A 27 -2.12 -14.92 22.49
C ILE A 27 -2.22 -13.41 22.32
N LEU A 28 -1.08 -12.74 22.13
CA LEU A 28 -1.02 -11.33 21.77
C LEU A 28 -0.95 -11.21 20.24
N ALA A 29 -1.94 -10.54 19.65
CA ALA A 29 -1.92 -10.16 18.25
C ALA A 29 -1.73 -8.64 18.16
N ALA A 30 -0.67 -8.21 17.46
CA ALA A 30 -0.40 -6.80 17.19
C ALA A 30 -0.20 -6.60 15.68
N ASP A 31 -0.80 -5.55 15.13
CA ASP A 31 -0.67 -5.18 13.73
C ASP A 31 -0.43 -3.67 13.60
N TYR A 32 0.48 -3.30 12.71
CA TYR A 32 0.72 -1.90 12.39
C TYR A 32 -0.38 -1.36 11.46
N SER A 33 -1.11 -0.36 11.94
CA SER A 33 -2.13 0.29 11.12
C SER A 33 -1.51 0.98 9.91
N GLN A 34 -1.83 0.48 8.70
CA GLN A 34 -1.50 1.09 7.42
C GLN A 34 0.01 1.35 7.22
N ILE A 35 0.86 0.42 7.67
CA ILE A 35 2.32 0.59 7.69
C ILE A 35 2.89 1.00 6.34
N GLU A 36 2.45 0.41 5.23
CA GLU A 36 2.96 0.69 3.89
C GLU A 36 2.62 2.11 3.43
N LEU A 37 1.40 2.61 3.75
CA LEU A 37 0.99 3.98 3.46
C LEU A 37 1.81 5.00 4.27
N ARG A 38 2.14 4.69 5.52
CA ARG A 38 3.00 5.53 6.37
C ARG A 38 4.43 5.56 5.85
N ILE A 39 4.96 4.41 5.42
CA ILE A 39 6.30 4.31 4.85
C ILE A 39 6.39 5.11 3.54
N ILE A 40 5.46 4.95 2.62
CA ILE A 40 5.53 5.70 1.36
C ILE A 40 5.33 7.20 1.58
N ALA A 41 4.46 7.62 2.50
CA ALA A 41 4.29 9.02 2.85
C ALA A 41 5.62 9.64 3.34
N SER A 42 6.35 8.91 4.17
CA SER A 42 7.67 9.32 4.68
C SER A 42 8.73 9.32 3.58
N LEU A 43 8.87 8.23 2.81
CA LEU A 43 9.88 8.11 1.75
C LEU A 43 9.66 9.12 0.61
N ALA A 44 8.41 9.44 0.30
CA ALA A 44 8.03 10.42 -0.70
C ALA A 44 8.04 11.87 -0.18
N ASN A 45 8.25 12.05 1.14
CA ASN A 45 8.07 13.34 1.83
C ASN A 45 6.72 14.00 1.47
N GLU A 46 5.63 13.21 1.45
CA GLU A 46 4.30 13.68 1.08
C GLU A 46 3.61 14.30 2.31
N LEU A 47 3.76 15.60 2.45
CA LEU A 47 3.31 16.34 3.64
C LEU A 47 1.82 16.20 3.91
N ASN A 48 0.98 16.13 2.87
CA ASN A 48 -0.46 15.98 3.07
C ASN A 48 -0.82 14.64 3.73
N MET A 49 -0.11 13.56 3.36
CA MET A 49 -0.32 12.26 3.99
C MET A 49 0.29 12.22 5.39
N ILE A 50 1.48 12.80 5.57
CA ILE A 50 2.17 12.86 6.87
C ILE A 50 1.29 13.60 7.88
N ASN A 51 0.76 14.76 7.50
CA ASN A 51 -0.12 15.55 8.38
C ASN A 51 -1.41 14.81 8.72
N ALA A 52 -2.05 14.17 7.74
CA ALA A 52 -3.24 13.34 7.98
C ALA A 52 -2.97 12.22 9.00
N PHE A 53 -1.83 11.53 8.87
CA PHE A 53 -1.46 10.49 9.83
C PHE A 53 -1.13 11.02 11.23
N ASN A 54 -0.47 12.18 11.33
CA ASN A 54 -0.14 12.81 12.61
C ASN A 54 -1.38 13.32 13.34
N ASN A 55 -2.39 13.76 12.59
CA ASN A 55 -3.68 14.20 13.14
C ASN A 55 -4.63 13.04 13.46
N GLY A 56 -4.22 11.78 13.19
CA GLY A 56 -5.08 10.61 13.41
C GLY A 56 -6.23 10.49 12.40
N GLU A 57 -6.15 11.18 11.26
CA GLU A 57 -7.19 11.15 10.23
C GLU A 57 -7.23 9.79 9.52
N ASP A 58 -8.44 9.38 9.08
CA ASP A 58 -8.59 8.23 8.21
C ASP A 58 -8.13 8.59 6.79
N ILE A 59 -6.94 8.14 6.42
CA ILE A 59 -6.32 8.42 5.12
C ILE A 59 -7.19 8.01 3.93
N HIS A 60 -8.02 6.97 4.08
CA HIS A 60 -8.90 6.54 3.00
C HIS A 60 -10.08 7.50 2.82
N SER A 61 -10.63 8.04 3.89
CA SER A 61 -11.65 9.08 3.84
C SER A 61 -11.09 10.41 3.37
N SER A 62 -9.90 10.79 3.82
CA SER A 62 -9.19 11.99 3.37
C SER A 62 -8.87 11.90 1.86
N THR A 63 -8.41 10.74 1.38
CA THR A 63 -8.20 10.51 -0.06
C THR A 63 -9.51 10.57 -0.84
N ALA A 64 -10.58 9.95 -0.34
CA ALA A 64 -11.90 10.00 -0.98
C ALA A 64 -12.39 11.44 -1.11
N SER A 65 -12.26 12.24 -0.04
CA SER A 65 -12.62 13.66 -0.02
C SER A 65 -11.92 14.44 -1.16
N LYS A 66 -10.62 14.22 -1.31
CA LYS A 66 -9.82 14.89 -2.36
C LYS A 66 -10.18 14.43 -3.77
N ILE A 67 -10.36 13.11 -3.97
CA ILE A 67 -10.69 12.54 -5.28
C ILE A 67 -12.09 12.94 -5.74
N PHE A 68 -13.08 12.89 -4.84
CA PHE A 68 -14.48 13.15 -5.18
C PHE A 68 -14.91 14.61 -4.97
N GLY A 69 -14.07 15.46 -4.36
CA GLY A 69 -14.39 16.85 -4.05
C GLY A 69 -15.52 17.00 -3.03
N ILE A 70 -15.65 16.03 -2.10
CA ILE A 70 -16.72 15.96 -1.09
C ILE A 70 -16.10 16.10 0.30
N ALA A 71 -16.76 16.81 1.22
CA ALA A 71 -16.31 16.94 2.60
C ALA A 71 -16.18 15.55 3.28
N VAL A 72 -15.16 15.38 4.13
CA VAL A 72 -14.80 14.06 4.73
C VAL A 72 -15.98 13.42 5.47
N GLU A 73 -16.79 14.24 6.14
CA GLU A 73 -17.96 13.81 6.93
C GLU A 73 -19.10 13.27 6.06
N LYS A 74 -19.09 13.60 4.76
CA LYS A 74 -20.10 13.18 3.77
C LYS A 74 -19.65 12.00 2.93
N ILE A 75 -18.45 11.49 3.15
CA ILE A 75 -17.91 10.37 2.38
C ILE A 75 -18.69 9.08 2.72
N SER A 76 -19.25 8.45 1.70
CA SER A 76 -19.94 7.17 1.86
C SER A 76 -18.95 6.02 2.09
N LYS A 77 -19.45 4.91 2.65
CA LYS A 77 -18.64 3.67 2.83
C LYS A 77 -18.10 3.14 1.49
N GLU A 78 -18.86 3.31 0.43
CA GLU A 78 -18.47 2.88 -0.92
C GLU A 78 -17.33 3.75 -1.47
N GLN A 79 -17.45 5.09 -1.39
CA GLN A 79 -16.40 6.02 -1.80
C GLN A 79 -15.11 5.81 -1.01
N ARG A 80 -15.22 5.59 0.31
CA ARG A 80 -14.08 5.23 1.16
C ARG A 80 -13.43 3.91 0.73
N SER A 81 -14.23 2.91 0.36
CA SER A 81 -13.74 1.61 -0.12
C SER A 81 -13.04 1.74 -1.47
N GLN A 82 -13.57 2.57 -2.38
CA GLN A 82 -12.92 2.88 -3.66
C GLN A 82 -11.59 3.58 -3.43
N ALA A 83 -11.55 4.61 -2.58
CA ALA A 83 -10.31 5.31 -2.23
C ALA A 83 -9.28 4.37 -1.57
N LYS A 84 -9.71 3.41 -0.75
CA LYS A 84 -8.84 2.37 -0.21
C LYS A 84 -8.21 1.53 -1.33
N THR A 85 -9.00 1.11 -2.31
CA THR A 85 -8.50 0.36 -3.47
C THR A 85 -7.52 1.20 -4.30
N VAL A 86 -7.80 2.49 -4.47
CA VAL A 86 -6.90 3.45 -5.15
C VAL A 86 -5.60 3.61 -4.38
N ASN A 87 -5.65 3.87 -3.07
CA ASN A 87 -4.47 4.04 -2.22
C ASN A 87 -3.51 2.84 -2.34
N PHE A 88 -4.02 1.62 -2.18
CA PHE A 88 -3.21 0.42 -2.32
C PHE A 88 -2.82 0.16 -3.77
N GLY A 89 -3.73 0.35 -4.70
CA GLY A 89 -3.47 0.15 -6.13
C GLY A 89 -2.29 1.00 -6.61
N ILE A 90 -2.23 2.27 -6.24
CA ILE A 90 -1.15 3.17 -6.65
C ILE A 90 0.19 2.77 -6.05
N ILE A 91 0.22 2.39 -4.76
CA ILE A 91 1.44 1.87 -4.12
C ILE A 91 1.96 0.63 -4.87
N TYR A 92 1.06 -0.21 -5.37
CA TYR A 92 1.41 -1.40 -6.14
C TYR A 92 1.55 -1.15 -7.64
N GLY A 93 1.53 0.11 -8.10
CA GLY A 93 1.73 0.48 -9.49
C GLY A 93 0.58 0.04 -10.40
N VAL A 94 -0.67 0.11 -9.91
CA VAL A 94 -1.85 -0.26 -10.70
C VAL A 94 -2.02 0.70 -11.88
N SER A 95 -2.33 0.15 -13.05
CA SER A 95 -2.75 0.93 -14.21
C SER A 95 -4.26 1.22 -14.17
N ALA A 96 -4.73 2.17 -15.00
CA ALA A 96 -6.16 2.44 -15.15
C ALA A 96 -6.96 1.19 -15.56
N PHE A 97 -6.37 0.30 -16.36
CA PHE A 97 -6.96 -1.00 -16.68
C PHE A 97 -7.03 -1.91 -15.46
N GLY A 98 -5.95 -2.00 -14.68
CA GLY A 98 -5.93 -2.82 -13.47
C GLY A 98 -6.91 -2.33 -12.40
N LEU A 99 -7.06 -1.01 -12.25
CA LEU A 99 -8.03 -0.44 -11.31
C LEU A 99 -9.47 -0.69 -11.77
N SER A 100 -9.79 -0.53 -13.05
CA SER A 100 -11.12 -0.82 -13.59
C SER A 100 -11.51 -2.30 -13.48
N SER A 101 -10.56 -3.23 -13.52
CA SER A 101 -10.83 -4.66 -13.33
C SER A 101 -11.11 -5.05 -11.87
N GLN A 102 -10.73 -4.21 -10.91
CA GLN A 102 -10.89 -4.45 -9.46
C GLN A 102 -12.04 -3.65 -8.84
N THR A 103 -12.63 -2.73 -9.60
CA THR A 103 -13.70 -1.83 -9.14
C THR A 103 -14.84 -1.83 -10.15
N SER A 104 -15.95 -1.17 -9.83
CA SER A 104 -17.04 -0.91 -10.76
C SER A 104 -16.79 0.25 -11.73
N LEU A 105 -15.60 0.85 -11.68
CA LEU A 105 -15.21 2.02 -12.49
C LEU A 105 -14.85 1.60 -13.91
N THR A 106 -15.20 2.44 -14.88
CA THR A 106 -14.68 2.32 -16.24
C THR A 106 -13.20 2.65 -16.30
N ARG A 107 -12.52 2.24 -17.37
CA ARG A 107 -11.10 2.58 -17.57
C ARG A 107 -10.86 4.10 -17.62
N LYS A 108 -11.82 4.87 -18.17
CA LYS A 108 -11.75 6.33 -18.25
C LYS A 108 -11.85 6.97 -16.85
N GLU A 109 -12.81 6.54 -16.05
CA GLU A 109 -12.97 6.99 -14.66
C GLU A 109 -11.75 6.60 -13.81
N SER A 110 -11.27 5.37 -13.96
CA SER A 110 -10.06 4.91 -13.27
C SER A 110 -8.84 5.79 -13.58
N LYS A 111 -8.70 6.24 -14.85
CA LYS A 111 -7.62 7.16 -15.21
C LYS A 111 -7.81 8.54 -14.54
N ILE A 112 -9.00 9.10 -14.58
CA ILE A 112 -9.31 10.40 -13.93
C ILE A 112 -8.99 10.32 -12.43
N ILE A 113 -9.38 9.24 -11.76
CA ILE A 113 -9.11 9.04 -10.32
C ILE A 113 -7.60 8.93 -10.04
N ILE A 114 -6.85 8.20 -10.85
CA ILE A 114 -5.40 8.07 -10.70
C ILE A 114 -4.71 9.44 -10.91
N ASP A 115 -5.14 10.19 -11.92
CA ASP A 115 -4.60 11.51 -12.21
C ASP A 115 -4.89 12.48 -11.05
N ALA A 116 -6.13 12.54 -10.56
CA ALA A 116 -6.53 13.34 -9.39
C ALA A 116 -5.78 12.94 -8.10
N TYR A 117 -5.48 11.66 -7.95
CA TYR A 117 -4.68 11.16 -6.82
C TYR A 117 -3.26 11.74 -6.86
N TYR A 118 -2.60 11.69 -8.01
CA TYR A 118 -1.25 12.23 -8.16
C TYR A 118 -1.20 13.76 -8.10
N GLU A 119 -2.28 14.44 -8.49
CA GLU A 119 -2.43 15.89 -8.27
C GLU A 119 -2.55 16.22 -6.77
N SER A 120 -3.28 15.39 -6.02
CA SER A 120 -3.45 15.56 -4.57
C SER A 120 -2.20 15.19 -3.77
N TYR A 121 -1.36 14.29 -4.31
CA TYR A 121 -0.16 13.76 -3.68
C TYR A 121 1.05 13.79 -4.63
N PRO A 122 1.54 14.97 -5.00
CA PRO A 122 2.61 15.12 -6.01
C PRO A 122 3.94 14.49 -5.59
N GLY A 123 4.23 14.43 -4.29
CA GLY A 123 5.40 13.78 -3.74
C GLY A 123 5.47 12.29 -4.09
N LEU A 124 4.32 11.60 -4.13
CA LEU A 124 4.26 10.19 -4.50
C LEU A 124 4.67 9.95 -5.95
N LYS A 125 4.20 10.79 -6.88
CA LYS A 125 4.56 10.69 -8.30
C LYS A 125 6.06 10.88 -8.50
N ASN A 126 6.63 11.87 -7.84
CA ASN A 126 8.06 12.17 -7.89
C ASN A 126 8.89 11.00 -7.30
N PHE A 127 8.46 10.46 -6.17
CA PHE A 127 9.10 9.29 -5.54
C PHE A 127 9.09 8.10 -6.48
N ILE A 128 7.94 7.73 -7.06
CA ILE A 128 7.81 6.60 -7.99
C ILE A 128 8.78 6.74 -9.17
N ASN A 129 8.79 7.90 -9.81
CA ASN A 129 9.69 8.17 -10.94
C ASN A 129 11.16 8.07 -10.53
N LYS A 130 11.51 8.61 -9.36
CA LYS A 130 12.87 8.53 -8.81
C LYS A 130 13.31 7.09 -8.56
N GLN A 131 12.42 6.25 -7.98
CA GLN A 131 12.74 4.84 -7.73
C GLN A 131 12.96 4.06 -9.02
N ILE A 132 12.11 4.26 -10.03
CA ILE A 132 12.23 3.58 -11.33
C ILE A 132 13.53 4.00 -12.03
N ASN A 133 13.86 5.29 -12.05
CA ASN A 133 15.07 5.77 -12.68
C ASN A 133 16.32 5.26 -11.94
N PHE A 134 16.35 5.31 -10.62
CA PHE A 134 17.44 4.76 -9.82
C PHE A 134 17.64 3.25 -10.09
N ALA A 135 16.54 2.49 -10.17
CA ALA A 135 16.60 1.07 -10.48
C ALA A 135 17.14 0.79 -11.89
N ARG A 136 16.80 1.62 -12.89
CA ARG A 136 17.31 1.50 -14.25
C ARG A 136 18.81 1.75 -14.36
N GLU A 137 19.32 2.68 -13.55
CA GLU A 137 20.73 3.05 -13.52
C GLU A 137 21.56 2.05 -12.71
N ASN A 138 21.05 1.57 -11.58
CA ASN A 138 21.82 0.81 -10.60
C ASN A 138 21.49 -0.69 -10.59
N GLY A 139 20.35 -1.11 -11.17
CA GLY A 139 19.92 -2.51 -11.21
C GLY A 139 19.35 -3.04 -9.89
N TYR A 140 19.21 -2.21 -8.86
CA TYR A 140 18.65 -2.59 -7.57
C TYR A 140 17.95 -1.40 -6.89
N LEU A 141 17.24 -1.71 -5.80
CA LEU A 141 16.69 -0.74 -4.85
C LEU A 141 16.97 -1.18 -3.42
N GLU A 142 16.85 -0.26 -2.48
CA GLU A 142 17.13 -0.49 -1.06
C GLU A 142 15.90 -0.21 -0.20
N THR A 143 15.78 -0.97 0.89
CA THR A 143 14.87 -0.65 1.99
C THR A 143 15.47 0.46 2.87
N ILE A 144 14.67 0.97 3.83
CA ILE A 144 15.17 1.97 4.82
C ILE A 144 16.34 1.48 5.66
N LEU A 145 16.53 0.15 5.77
CA LEU A 145 17.66 -0.46 6.48
C LEU A 145 18.79 -0.92 5.53
N GLY A 146 18.76 -0.49 4.26
CA GLY A 146 19.83 -0.77 3.29
C GLY A 146 19.80 -2.17 2.68
N ARG A 147 18.75 -2.95 2.90
CA ARG A 147 18.62 -4.27 2.26
C ARG A 147 18.30 -4.11 0.79
N ARG A 148 19.12 -4.70 -0.10
CA ARG A 148 19.02 -4.58 -1.55
C ARG A 148 18.06 -5.59 -2.17
N ARG A 149 17.28 -5.11 -3.14
CA ARG A 149 16.52 -5.92 -4.08
C ARG A 149 16.99 -5.66 -5.50
N TYR A 150 17.56 -6.68 -6.13
CA TYR A 150 17.99 -6.60 -7.53
C TYR A 150 16.82 -6.78 -8.48
N LEU A 151 16.82 -5.99 -9.58
CA LEU A 151 15.79 -5.93 -10.61
C LEU A 151 16.41 -6.15 -11.97
N ARG A 152 16.69 -7.41 -12.30
CA ARG A 152 17.41 -7.80 -13.52
C ARG A 152 16.68 -7.37 -14.81
N ASP A 153 15.36 -7.32 -14.75
CA ASP A 153 14.49 -7.07 -15.91
C ASP A 153 14.03 -5.62 -16.05
N ILE A 154 14.57 -4.68 -15.25
CA ILE A 154 14.12 -3.28 -15.23
C ILE A 154 14.33 -2.58 -16.57
N ASN A 155 15.34 -2.98 -17.35
CA ASN A 155 15.66 -2.47 -18.68
C ASN A 155 15.28 -3.46 -19.82
N SER A 156 14.39 -4.43 -19.55
CA SER A 156 13.94 -5.40 -20.55
C SER A 156 13.30 -4.70 -21.75
N ARG A 157 13.62 -5.19 -22.96
CA ARG A 157 12.97 -4.75 -24.21
C ARG A 157 11.50 -5.16 -24.28
N ASN A 158 11.13 -6.25 -23.62
CA ASN A 158 9.75 -6.69 -23.50
C ASN A 158 8.99 -5.77 -22.52
N SER A 159 8.00 -5.03 -23.01
CA SER A 159 7.23 -4.06 -22.24
C SER A 159 6.45 -4.69 -21.08
N ILE A 160 6.01 -5.95 -21.20
CA ILE A 160 5.27 -6.66 -20.14
C ILE A 160 6.23 -6.98 -18.98
N VAL A 161 7.39 -7.52 -19.30
CA VAL A 161 8.43 -7.88 -18.34
C VAL A 161 8.98 -6.63 -17.66
N ARG A 162 9.30 -5.59 -18.43
CA ARG A 162 9.74 -4.29 -17.91
C ARG A 162 8.69 -3.67 -16.99
N GLY A 163 7.42 -3.63 -17.38
CA GLY A 163 6.34 -3.08 -16.55
C GLY A 163 6.15 -3.85 -15.24
N ALA A 164 6.36 -5.17 -15.21
CA ALA A 164 6.37 -5.95 -13.98
C ALA A 164 7.57 -5.57 -13.08
N SER A 165 8.74 -5.36 -13.66
CA SER A 165 9.94 -4.93 -12.93
C SER A 165 9.80 -3.50 -12.39
N GLU A 166 9.18 -2.57 -13.14
CA GLU A 166 8.88 -1.21 -12.68
C GLU A 166 7.90 -1.20 -11.49
N ARG A 167 6.87 -2.06 -11.51
CA ARG A 167 5.99 -2.25 -10.32
C ARG A 167 6.76 -2.77 -9.12
N ASN A 168 7.66 -3.73 -9.33
CA ASN A 168 8.54 -4.21 -8.27
C ASN A 168 9.48 -3.12 -7.75
N ALA A 169 9.91 -2.19 -8.62
CA ALA A 169 10.74 -1.06 -8.22
C ALA A 169 10.02 -0.11 -7.26
N VAL A 170 8.73 0.07 -7.42
CA VAL A 170 7.92 0.88 -6.49
C VAL A 170 7.66 0.13 -5.18
N ASN A 171 7.29 -1.15 -5.27
CA ASN A 171 6.87 -1.93 -4.11
C ASN A 171 8.01 -2.38 -3.20
N ALA A 172 9.17 -2.69 -3.75
CA ALA A 172 10.26 -3.30 -3.00
C ALA A 172 10.78 -2.44 -1.83
N PRO A 173 11.00 -1.12 -1.98
CA PRO A 173 11.39 -0.26 -0.87
C PRO A 173 10.33 -0.22 0.23
N ILE A 174 9.03 -0.20 -0.14
CA ILE A 174 7.92 -0.04 0.79
C ILE A 174 7.67 -1.33 1.56
N GLN A 175 7.39 -2.42 0.86
CA GLN A 175 7.13 -3.73 1.49
C GLN A 175 8.35 -4.28 2.21
N GLY A 176 9.53 -4.09 1.63
CA GLY A 176 10.77 -4.48 2.25
C GLY A 176 11.03 -3.72 3.55
N SER A 177 10.80 -2.41 3.58
CA SER A 177 10.94 -1.60 4.79
C SER A 177 9.90 -1.97 5.85
N ALA A 178 8.65 -2.26 5.45
CA ALA A 178 7.63 -2.76 6.37
C ALA A 178 8.06 -4.07 7.03
N ALA A 179 8.57 -5.02 6.24
CA ALA A 179 9.09 -6.28 6.76
C ALA A 179 10.29 -6.09 7.71
N ASP A 180 11.17 -5.14 7.41
CA ASP A 180 12.33 -4.84 8.24
C ASP A 180 11.89 -4.23 9.59
N ILE A 181 10.93 -3.30 9.60
CA ILE A 181 10.35 -2.71 10.81
C ILE A 181 9.68 -3.80 11.67
N ILE A 182 8.88 -4.68 11.07
CA ILE A 182 8.20 -5.77 11.78
C ILE A 182 9.22 -6.70 12.43
N LYS A 183 10.30 -7.06 11.73
CA LYS A 183 11.36 -7.91 12.30
C LYS A 183 12.04 -7.26 13.50
N LEU A 184 12.35 -5.96 13.43
CA LEU A 184 12.91 -5.22 14.57
C LEU A 184 11.92 -5.18 15.74
N ALA A 185 10.65 -4.96 15.50
CA ALA A 185 9.62 -4.99 16.53
C ALA A 185 9.55 -6.37 17.21
N MET A 186 9.56 -7.46 16.43
CA MET A 186 9.56 -8.83 16.97
C MET A 186 10.78 -9.10 17.86
N ILE A 187 11.99 -8.65 17.45
CA ILE A 187 13.20 -8.78 18.23
C ILE A 187 13.09 -8.02 19.56
N ASN A 188 12.50 -6.81 19.53
CA ASN A 188 12.36 -5.98 20.72
C ASN A 188 11.29 -6.48 21.69
N ILE A 189 10.22 -7.12 21.19
CA ILE A 189 9.19 -7.73 22.02
C ILE A 189 9.71 -8.99 22.72
N ASN A 190 10.67 -9.70 22.11
CA ASN A 190 11.26 -10.93 22.66
C ASN A 190 12.36 -10.68 23.72
N LYS A 191 12.71 -9.43 23.97
CA LYS A 191 13.66 -9.02 25.03
C LYS A 191 12.95 -8.81 26.36
#